data_080a2eeb8aa433fdb0000f60a1973629
#
_entry.id   080a2eeb8aa433fdb0000f60a1973629
#
_cell.length_a   1.000
_cell.length_b   1.000
_cell.length_c   1.000
_cell.angle_alpha   90.00
_cell.angle_beta   90.00
_cell.angle_gamma   90.00
#
_symmetry.space_group_name_H-M   'P 1'
#
loop_
_entity.id
_entity.type
_entity.pdbx_description
1 polymer ?
#
loop_
_entity_poly.entity_id
_entity_poly.type
_entity_poly.pdbx_seq_one_letter_code
_entity_poly.pdbx_strand_id
1 'polypeptide(L)'
;MAFAVRLATNVKLRSIGEMTELSIDTKTKRVRVRLELLGEKEPIEVEILRYTLKEKGETTRITIEEATSSREWLTVALREFVVGQDLVIPAKAAVVLKLLT
;
A
#
# COMPACT_ATOMS: atom_id res chain seq x y z
N MET A 1 6.89 8.18 11.10
CA MET A 1 5.64 7.96 10.33
C MET A 1 5.19 9.16 9.53
N ALA A 2 5.20 10.37 10.11
CA ALA A 2 4.77 11.56 9.39
C ALA A 2 5.56 11.80 8.10
N PHE A 3 6.83 11.49 8.09
CA PHE A 3 7.68 11.64 6.92
C PHE A 3 7.23 10.75 5.76
N ALA A 4 6.95 9.48 6.04
CA ALA A 4 6.49 8.54 5.01
C ALA A 4 5.12 8.92 4.46
N VAL A 5 4.24 9.40 5.33
CA VAL A 5 2.90 9.85 4.93
C VAL A 5 3.01 11.02 3.95
N ARG A 6 3.88 11.99 4.23
CA ARG A 6 4.07 13.14 3.35
C ARG A 6 4.62 12.75 1.98
N LEU A 7 5.53 11.78 1.94
CA LEU A 7 6.09 11.34 0.67
C LEU A 7 5.03 10.70 -0.22
N ALA A 8 4.03 10.06 0.38
CA ALA A 8 3.02 9.32 -0.36
C ALA A 8 1.76 10.13 -0.70
N THR A 9 1.49 11.24 0.01
CA THR A 9 0.23 11.98 -0.16
C THR A 9 0.06 12.59 -1.54
N ASN A 10 1.15 12.74 -2.31
CA ASN A 10 1.09 13.33 -3.65
C ASN A 10 1.09 12.28 -4.75
N VAL A 11 1.01 11.00 -4.39
CA VAL A 11 0.96 9.94 -5.40
C VAL A 11 -0.40 9.94 -6.06
N LYS A 12 -0.40 10.06 -7.40
CA LYS A 12 -1.62 10.01 -8.19
C LYS A 12 -1.75 8.67 -8.88
N LEU A 13 -2.97 8.18 -8.96
CA LEU A 13 -3.29 6.92 -9.61
C LEU A 13 -3.74 7.17 -11.04
N ARG A 14 -2.88 7.84 -11.81
CA ARG A 14 -3.16 8.26 -13.18
C ARG A 14 -4.41 9.13 -13.19
N SER A 15 -5.40 8.78 -14.02
CA SER A 15 -6.63 9.55 -14.13
C SER A 15 -7.77 9.04 -13.26
N ILE A 16 -7.54 7.99 -12.47
CA ILE A 16 -8.63 7.37 -11.68
C ILE A 16 -8.70 7.88 -10.26
N GLY A 17 -7.66 8.51 -9.75
CA GLY A 17 -7.74 8.99 -8.39
C GLY A 17 -6.41 9.44 -7.83
N GLU A 18 -6.39 9.54 -6.52
CA GLU A 18 -5.25 10.06 -5.78
C GLU A 18 -5.15 9.36 -4.42
N MET A 19 -3.92 9.06 -4.03
CA MET A 19 -3.64 8.58 -2.67
C MET A 19 -3.47 9.79 -1.77
N THR A 20 -4.36 9.96 -0.80
CA THR A 20 -4.34 11.12 0.10
C THR A 20 -3.65 10.87 1.41
N GLU A 21 -3.58 9.63 1.86
CA GLU A 21 -2.88 9.26 3.08
C GLU A 21 -2.23 7.90 2.95
N LEU A 22 -1.06 7.76 3.58
CA LEU A 22 -0.38 6.48 3.72
C LEU A 22 0.19 6.41 5.13
N SER A 23 -0.12 5.33 5.84
CA SER A 23 0.43 5.07 7.16
C SER A 23 1.02 3.67 7.16
N ILE A 24 2.27 3.55 7.60
CA ILE A 24 2.98 2.29 7.65
C ILE A 24 3.41 2.01 9.09
N ASP A 25 3.00 0.86 9.61
CA ASP A 25 3.46 0.37 10.89
C ASP A 25 4.34 -0.84 10.65
N THR A 26 5.64 -0.65 10.76
CA THR A 26 6.61 -1.70 10.47
C THR A 26 6.69 -2.75 11.56
N LYS A 27 6.24 -2.44 12.76
CA LYS A 27 6.25 -3.41 13.85
C LYS A 27 5.17 -4.48 13.67
N THR A 28 3.97 -4.04 13.30
CA THR A 28 2.84 -4.95 13.09
C THR A 28 2.70 -5.41 11.65
N LYS A 29 3.52 -4.85 10.75
CA LYS A 29 3.47 -5.13 9.31
C LYS A 29 2.12 -4.77 8.72
N ARG A 30 1.60 -3.60 9.11
CA ARG A 30 0.33 -3.07 8.61
C ARG A 30 0.55 -1.81 7.81
N VAL A 31 -0.24 -1.67 6.77
CA VAL A 31 -0.24 -0.46 5.94
C VAL A 31 -1.69 0.00 5.78
N ARG A 32 -1.92 1.28 5.97
CA ARG A 32 -3.24 1.88 5.76
C ARG A 32 -3.12 2.95 4.68
N VAL A 33 -4.00 2.89 3.71
CA VAL A 33 -4.00 3.80 2.57
C VAL A 33 -5.39 4.41 2.43
N ARG A 34 -5.44 5.71 2.19
CA ARG A 34 -6.69 6.39 1.85
C ARG A 34 -6.62 6.84 0.41
N LEU A 35 -7.65 6.50 -0.35
CA LEU A 35 -7.74 6.81 -1.77
C LEU A 35 -8.98 7.64 -2.07
N GLU A 36 -8.83 8.64 -2.92
CA GLU A 36 -9.96 9.37 -3.47
C GLU A 36 -10.06 8.98 -4.94
N LEU A 37 -11.08 8.23 -5.28
CA LEU A 37 -11.26 7.67 -6.62
C LEU A 37 -12.39 8.35 -7.37
N LEU A 38 -12.19 8.46 -8.68
CA LEU A 38 -13.19 9.05 -9.56
C LEU A 38 -14.50 8.28 -9.47
N GLY A 39 -15.58 9.01 -9.27
CA GLY A 39 -16.90 8.40 -9.15
C GLY A 39 -17.29 8.00 -7.75
N GLU A 40 -16.36 8.04 -6.79
CA GLU A 40 -16.66 7.74 -5.40
C GLU A 40 -16.87 9.03 -4.61
N LYS A 41 -17.96 9.10 -3.86
CA LYS A 41 -18.27 10.29 -3.06
C LYS A 41 -17.45 10.38 -1.80
N GLU A 42 -17.05 9.24 -1.26
CA GLU A 42 -16.28 9.19 -0.03
C GLU A 42 -14.92 8.54 -0.29
N PRO A 43 -13.89 8.92 0.49
CA PRO A 43 -12.60 8.27 0.38
C PRO A 43 -12.71 6.77 0.62
N ILE A 44 -11.91 5.99 -0.09
CA ILE A 44 -11.82 4.55 0.11
C ILE A 44 -10.59 4.27 0.95
N GLU A 45 -10.75 3.49 2.01
CA GLU A 45 -9.63 3.05 2.82
C GLU A 45 -9.27 1.62 2.48
N VAL A 46 -7.98 1.39 2.30
CA VAL A 46 -7.41 0.06 2.09
C VAL A 46 -6.47 -0.21 3.24
N GLU A 47 -6.57 -1.38 3.84
CA GLU A 47 -5.68 -1.78 4.91
C GLU A 47 -5.01 -3.09 4.55
N ILE A 48 -3.67 -3.07 4.59
CA ILE A 48 -2.87 -4.28 4.47
C ILE A 48 -2.60 -4.73 5.89
N LEU A 49 -3.17 -5.87 6.26
CA LEU A 49 -3.09 -6.37 7.63
C LEU A 49 -1.79 -7.09 7.91
N ARG A 50 -1.15 -7.62 6.88
CA ARG A 50 0.12 -8.30 7.03
C ARG A 50 0.83 -8.38 5.69
N TYR A 51 2.12 -8.11 5.72
CA TYR A 51 2.97 -8.24 4.54
C TYR A 51 4.32 -8.80 4.94
N THR A 52 5.05 -9.34 3.97
CA THR A 52 6.40 -9.86 4.15
C THR A 52 7.31 -9.21 3.11
N LEU A 53 8.48 -8.77 3.56
CA LEU A 53 9.49 -8.20 2.68
C LEU A 53 10.58 -9.23 2.41
N LYS A 54 11.02 -9.31 1.16
CA LYS A 54 12.12 -10.16 0.76
C LYS A 54 13.11 -9.35 -0.07
N GLU A 55 14.38 -9.48 0.27
CA GLU A 55 15.45 -8.89 -0.52
C GLU A 55 16.10 -9.96 -1.37
N LYS A 56 16.25 -9.69 -2.65
CA LYS A 56 16.85 -10.64 -3.58
C LYS A 56 17.77 -9.87 -4.52
N GLY A 57 19.07 -9.85 -4.18
CA GLY A 57 20.03 -9.03 -4.89
C GLY A 57 19.73 -7.56 -4.65
N GLU A 58 19.58 -6.79 -5.71
CA GLU A 58 19.24 -5.37 -5.62
C GLU A 58 17.74 -5.11 -5.61
N THR A 59 16.95 -6.17 -5.70
CA THR A 59 15.50 -6.06 -5.78
C THR A 59 14.86 -6.36 -4.44
N THR A 60 13.92 -5.51 -4.04
CA THR A 60 13.10 -5.75 -2.86
C THR A 60 11.71 -6.15 -3.33
N ARG A 61 11.17 -7.19 -2.75
CA ARG A 61 9.82 -7.68 -3.06
C ARG A 61 8.96 -7.69 -1.83
N ILE A 62 7.69 -7.39 -2.01
CA ILE A 62 6.70 -7.47 -0.96
C ILE A 62 5.66 -8.51 -1.33
N THR A 63 5.29 -9.34 -0.36
CA THR A 63 4.17 -10.26 -0.50
C THR A 63 3.10 -9.82 0.47
N ILE A 64 1.94 -9.47 -0.06
CA ILE A 64 0.80 -9.06 0.75
C ILE A 64 0.04 -10.32 1.14
N GLU A 65 -0.03 -10.59 2.44
CA GLU A 65 -0.65 -11.81 2.94
C GLU A 65 -2.12 -11.64 3.27
N GLU A 66 -2.53 -10.42 3.64
CA GLU A 66 -3.91 -10.15 3.98
C GLU A 66 -4.22 -8.68 3.76
N ALA A 67 -5.34 -8.39 3.12
CA ALA A 67 -5.76 -7.02 2.83
C ALA A 67 -7.28 -6.90 2.86
N THR A 68 -7.77 -5.74 3.30
CA THR A 68 -9.19 -5.41 3.30
C THR A 68 -9.37 -3.98 2.83
N SER A 69 -10.62 -3.61 2.56
CA SER A 69 -10.94 -2.23 2.19
C SER A 69 -12.32 -1.86 2.69
N SER A 70 -12.63 -0.56 2.63
CA SER A 70 -13.95 -0.06 2.99
C SER A 70 -15.02 -0.37 1.94
N ARG A 71 -14.62 -0.89 0.79
CA ARG A 71 -15.56 -1.33 -0.27
C ARG A 71 -15.42 -2.83 -0.46
N GLU A 72 -16.55 -3.53 -0.39
CA GLU A 72 -16.55 -4.98 -0.52
C GLU A 72 -15.97 -5.46 -1.84
N TRP A 73 -16.35 -4.81 -2.96
CA TRP A 73 -15.82 -5.20 -4.26
C TRP A 73 -14.30 -5.08 -4.36
N LEU A 74 -13.75 -4.04 -3.71
CA LEU A 74 -12.31 -3.85 -3.73
C LEU A 74 -11.61 -4.88 -2.84
N THR A 75 -12.21 -5.26 -1.73
CA THR A 75 -11.66 -6.31 -0.88
C THR A 75 -11.56 -7.62 -1.65
N VAL A 76 -12.59 -7.96 -2.43
CA VAL A 76 -12.58 -9.15 -3.26
C VAL A 76 -11.48 -9.06 -4.31
N ALA A 77 -11.37 -7.91 -4.97
CA ALA A 77 -10.34 -7.71 -5.99
C ALA A 77 -8.92 -7.84 -5.40
N LEU A 78 -8.71 -7.28 -4.20
CA LEU A 78 -7.41 -7.39 -3.54
C LEU A 78 -7.07 -8.84 -3.22
N ARG A 79 -8.04 -9.61 -2.76
CA ARG A 79 -7.81 -11.02 -2.45
C ARG A 79 -7.48 -11.83 -3.70
N GLU A 80 -8.13 -11.53 -4.81
CA GLU A 80 -7.91 -12.28 -6.04
C GLU A 80 -6.66 -11.89 -6.81
N PHE A 81 -6.31 -10.60 -6.81
CA PHE A 81 -5.26 -10.10 -7.68
C PHE A 81 -4.01 -9.61 -6.98
N VAL A 82 -4.06 -9.38 -5.68
CA VAL A 82 -2.95 -8.78 -4.94
C VAL A 82 -2.43 -9.72 -3.86
N VAL A 83 -3.31 -10.29 -3.05
CA VAL A 83 -2.91 -11.16 -1.95
C VAL A 83 -2.21 -12.40 -2.49
N GLY A 84 -1.07 -12.72 -1.89
CA GLY A 84 -0.29 -13.88 -2.29
C GLY A 84 0.67 -13.64 -3.46
N GLN A 85 0.63 -12.46 -4.06
CA GLN A 85 1.52 -12.14 -5.17
C GLN A 85 2.81 -11.48 -4.67
N ASP A 86 3.92 -11.83 -5.30
CA ASP A 86 5.18 -11.17 -5.06
C ASP A 86 5.23 -9.90 -5.92
N LEU A 87 5.29 -8.75 -5.27
CA LEU A 87 5.31 -7.47 -5.95
C LEU A 87 6.69 -6.84 -5.82
N VAL A 88 7.23 -6.36 -6.93
CA VAL A 88 8.52 -5.67 -6.90
C VAL A 88 8.31 -4.26 -6.38
N ILE A 89 9.10 -3.87 -5.38
CA ILE A 89 9.02 -2.53 -4.81
C ILE A 89 10.00 -1.63 -5.55
N PRO A 90 9.54 -0.46 -6.02
CA PRO A 90 10.45 0.53 -6.62
C PRO A 90 11.54 0.94 -5.62
N ALA A 91 12.73 1.26 -6.11
CA ALA A 91 13.86 1.61 -5.27
C ALA A 91 13.54 2.71 -4.26
N LYS A 92 12.78 3.73 -4.68
CA LYS A 92 12.41 4.83 -3.78
C LYS A 92 11.56 4.36 -2.62
N ALA A 93 10.58 3.50 -2.89
CA ALA A 93 9.72 2.97 -1.86
C ALA A 93 10.49 2.02 -0.93
N ALA A 94 11.39 1.23 -1.48
CA ALA A 94 12.22 0.32 -0.68
C ALA A 94 13.09 1.09 0.32
N VAL A 95 13.67 2.21 -0.09
CA VAL A 95 14.47 3.06 0.80
C VAL A 95 13.62 3.56 1.96
N VAL A 96 12.42 4.04 1.68
CA VAL A 96 11.50 4.54 2.72
C VAL A 96 11.18 3.43 3.72
N LEU A 97 10.84 2.24 3.23
CA LEU A 97 10.52 1.12 4.10
C LEU A 97 11.70 0.71 4.97
N LYS A 98 12.90 0.72 4.41
CA LYS A 98 14.10 0.38 5.18
C LYS A 98 14.40 1.40 6.27
N LEU A 99 14.16 2.67 5.98
CA LEU A 99 14.35 3.72 6.99
C LEU A 99 13.36 3.61 8.14
N LEU A 100 12.18 3.05 7.90
CA LEU A 100 11.15 2.89 8.91
C LEU A 100 11.33 1.60 9.74
N THR A 101 12.15 0.71 9.29
CA THR A 101 12.46 -0.51 10.04
C THR A 101 13.82 -0.36 10.72
#